data_01286dbf39232ca92df5189b064285b3
#
_entry.id   01286dbf39232ca92df5189b064285b3
#
_cell.length_a   1.000
_cell.length_b   1.000
_cell.length_c   1.000
_cell.angle_alpha   90.00
_cell.angle_beta   90.00
_cell.angle_gamma   90.00
#
_symmetry.space_group_name_H-M   'P 1'
#
loop_
_entity.id
_entity.type
_entity.pdbx_description
1 polymer ?
#
loop_
_entity_poly.entity_id
_entity_poly.type
_entity_poly.pdbx_seq_one_letter_code
_entity_poly.pdbx_strand_id
1 'polypeptide(L)'
;MDRRSWLWLALLASIWGASYMFIKIGLRDLSPAMVAFTRIGLAAAVLMPIAAARGALRGLRRHIPVIVLVGAVQVAGPFLLIALGEQEISSALAGILVATAPIFTAVLAIWVDHEERSEGARLVGIVIGIAGVVALFGLDLSGSGSALLGGLAVVLAGLGYAVGGFLVKHRLAAAAPIGVAASVMVASTMLLLPAAVVTAPSSFPALGPVAAVTALGVVGTGFAFALFYTLIGRVGPARSFIVAYLAPGFAVVYGALLLDEQITGTTLVGLALILGGSWLAVEGASWRRGEAAALPGSAPVPAPNPVRQGR
;
A
#
# COMPACT_ATOMS: atom_id res chain seq x y z
N MET A 1 18.79 -11.58 -2.75
CA MET A 1 18.35 -11.39 -1.33
C MET A 1 18.86 -12.58 -0.53
N ASP A 2 19.35 -12.32 0.69
CA ASP A 2 19.70 -13.38 1.63
C ASP A 2 18.45 -14.03 2.27
N ARG A 3 18.60 -15.20 2.89
CA ARG A 3 17.49 -15.94 3.52
C ARG A 3 16.76 -15.12 4.58
N ARG A 4 17.48 -14.28 5.32
CA ARG A 4 16.91 -13.41 6.37
C ARG A 4 15.99 -12.32 5.79
N SER A 5 16.38 -11.71 4.68
CA SER A 5 15.56 -10.70 3.99
C SER A 5 14.28 -11.30 3.40
N TRP A 6 14.34 -12.53 2.88
CA TRP A 6 13.14 -13.26 2.44
C TRP A 6 12.18 -13.56 3.59
N LEU A 7 12.70 -13.98 4.75
CA LEU A 7 11.88 -14.23 5.94
C LEU A 7 11.20 -12.94 6.43
N TRP A 8 11.89 -11.81 6.43
CA TRP A 8 11.29 -10.53 6.82
C TRP A 8 10.24 -10.04 5.83
N LEU A 9 10.45 -10.28 4.55
CA LEU A 9 9.50 -9.94 3.51
C LEU A 9 8.23 -10.80 3.63
N ALA A 10 8.38 -12.10 3.84
CA ALA A 10 7.25 -13.01 4.06
C ALA A 10 6.48 -12.65 5.35
N LEU A 11 7.20 -12.35 6.45
CA LEU A 11 6.59 -11.88 7.69
C LEU A 11 5.80 -10.59 7.48
N LEU A 12 6.37 -9.62 6.79
CA LEU A 12 5.70 -8.35 6.49
C LEU A 12 4.46 -8.55 5.61
N ALA A 13 4.56 -9.39 4.59
CA ALA A 13 3.43 -9.75 3.73
C ALA A 13 2.30 -10.43 4.51
N SER A 14 2.65 -11.35 5.40
CA SER A 14 1.72 -12.01 6.32
C SER A 14 1.03 -10.99 7.25
N ILE A 15 1.78 -10.07 7.85
CA ILE A 15 1.24 -9.01 8.73
C ILE A 15 0.29 -8.09 7.96
N TRP A 16 0.67 -7.66 6.76
CA TRP A 16 -0.19 -6.78 5.96
C TRP A 16 -1.42 -7.52 5.40
N GLY A 17 -1.27 -8.79 5.01
CA GLY A 17 -2.42 -9.63 4.62
C GLY A 17 -3.41 -9.83 5.78
N ALA A 18 -2.92 -10.06 7.00
CA ALA A 18 -3.76 -10.18 8.19
C ALA A 18 -4.50 -8.88 8.56
N SER A 19 -4.05 -7.72 8.06
CA SER A 19 -4.68 -6.44 8.37
C SER A 19 -6.15 -6.40 7.98
N TYR A 20 -6.53 -6.98 6.86
CA TYR A 20 -7.92 -7.03 6.39
C TYR A 20 -8.79 -7.88 7.32
N MET A 21 -8.30 -9.03 7.74
CA MET A 21 -8.97 -9.86 8.78
C MET A 21 -9.20 -9.07 10.07
N PHE A 22 -8.17 -8.34 10.56
CA PHE A 22 -8.31 -7.55 11.78
C PHE A 22 -9.28 -6.38 11.62
N ILE A 23 -9.34 -5.74 10.44
CA ILE A 23 -10.36 -4.73 10.14
C ILE A 23 -11.75 -5.37 10.23
N LYS A 24 -11.97 -6.50 9.57
CA LYS A 24 -13.26 -7.21 9.57
C LYS A 24 -13.71 -7.59 10.98
N ILE A 25 -12.79 -8.06 11.83
CA ILE A 25 -13.09 -8.36 13.24
C ILE A 25 -13.40 -7.07 14.02
N GLY A 26 -12.64 -6.01 13.81
CA GLY A 26 -12.86 -4.71 14.46
C GLY A 26 -14.23 -4.12 14.13
N LEU A 27 -14.68 -4.25 12.90
CA LEU A 27 -15.97 -3.75 12.41
C LEU A 27 -17.20 -4.45 13.02
N ARG A 28 -17.01 -5.52 13.81
CA ARG A 28 -18.13 -6.18 14.50
C ARG A 28 -18.74 -5.26 15.57
N ASP A 29 -17.93 -4.41 16.23
CA ASP A 29 -18.36 -3.55 17.33
C ASP A 29 -17.94 -2.08 17.13
N LEU A 30 -17.02 -1.80 16.23
CA LEU A 30 -16.47 -0.47 16.01
C LEU A 30 -16.89 0.07 14.66
N SER A 31 -17.18 1.36 14.59
CA SER A 31 -17.41 2.04 13.32
C SER A 31 -16.15 2.05 12.43
N PRO A 32 -16.29 2.15 11.11
CA PRO A 32 -15.15 2.29 10.20
C PRO A 32 -14.19 3.42 10.58
N ALA A 33 -14.74 4.56 11.04
CA ALA A 33 -13.93 5.69 11.49
C ALA A 33 -13.14 5.38 12.77
N MET A 34 -13.75 4.66 13.73
CA MET A 34 -13.06 4.20 14.95
C MET A 34 -11.97 3.19 14.65
N VAL A 35 -12.22 2.22 13.77
CA VAL A 35 -11.20 1.25 13.33
C VAL A 35 -10.02 1.97 12.69
N ALA A 36 -10.26 2.87 11.73
CA ALA A 36 -9.21 3.64 11.06
C ALA A 36 -8.46 4.57 12.03
N PHE A 37 -9.18 5.33 12.87
CA PHE A 37 -8.60 6.24 13.86
C PHE A 37 -7.71 5.50 14.87
N THR A 38 -8.22 4.44 15.49
CA THR A 38 -7.48 3.67 16.50
C THR A 38 -6.24 3.01 15.88
N ARG A 39 -6.38 2.39 14.70
CA ARG A 39 -5.28 1.81 13.95
C ARG A 39 -4.16 2.82 13.72
N ILE A 40 -4.50 4.00 13.20
CA ILE A 40 -3.52 5.03 12.83
C ILE A 40 -2.91 5.67 14.09
N GLY A 41 -3.72 5.93 15.11
CA GLY A 41 -3.27 6.52 16.38
C GLY A 41 -2.27 5.62 17.11
N LEU A 42 -2.53 4.31 17.16
CA LEU A 42 -1.61 3.33 17.73
C LEU A 42 -0.32 3.22 16.90
N ALA A 43 -0.43 3.27 15.59
CA ALA A 43 0.75 3.30 14.72
C ALA A 43 1.58 4.57 14.93
N ALA A 44 0.94 5.73 15.09
CA ALA A 44 1.62 6.98 15.44
C ALA A 44 2.34 6.87 16.78
N ALA A 45 1.70 6.27 17.79
CA ALA A 45 2.28 6.04 19.12
C ALA A 45 3.53 5.14 19.08
N VAL A 46 3.58 4.18 18.15
CA VAL A 46 4.75 3.32 17.93
C VAL A 46 5.83 4.04 17.13
N LEU A 47 5.47 4.72 16.05
CA LEU A 47 6.46 5.29 15.11
C LEU A 47 7.07 6.60 15.61
N MET A 48 6.32 7.44 16.35
CA MET A 48 6.82 8.74 16.82
C MET A 48 8.04 8.63 17.74
N PRO A 49 8.05 7.76 18.77
CA PRO A 49 9.23 7.58 19.60
C PRO A 49 10.45 7.10 18.78
N ILE A 50 10.25 6.20 17.83
CA ILE A 50 11.32 5.67 16.96
C ILE A 50 11.88 6.80 16.07
N ALA A 51 11.00 7.60 15.47
CA ALA A 51 11.40 8.73 14.63
C ALA A 51 12.12 9.82 15.43
N ALA A 52 11.64 10.11 16.65
CA ALA A 52 12.27 11.08 17.56
C ALA A 52 13.66 10.62 17.99
N ALA A 53 13.81 9.36 18.44
CA ALA A 53 15.07 8.78 18.85
C ALA A 53 16.13 8.77 17.73
N ARG A 54 15.68 8.65 16.47
CA ARG A 54 16.55 8.70 15.28
C ARG A 54 16.80 10.12 14.77
N GLY A 55 16.25 11.15 15.41
CA GLY A 55 16.33 12.54 14.92
C GLY A 55 15.66 12.79 13.58
N ALA A 56 14.78 11.86 13.15
CA ALA A 56 14.15 11.84 11.82
C ALA A 56 13.03 12.89 11.66
N LEU A 57 12.66 13.59 12.73
CA LEU A 57 11.65 14.66 12.70
C LEU A 57 12.22 16.03 12.33
N ARG A 58 13.56 16.16 12.24
CA ARG A 58 14.22 17.44 11.97
C ARG A 58 13.83 17.96 10.59
N GLY A 59 13.48 19.26 10.52
CA GLY A 59 13.15 19.95 9.28
C GLY A 59 11.73 19.64 8.73
N LEU A 60 10.95 18.72 9.33
CA LEU A 60 9.62 18.38 8.83
C LEU A 60 8.57 19.49 9.06
N ARG A 61 8.79 20.42 10.00
CA ARG A 61 7.85 21.51 10.27
C ARG A 61 7.53 22.36 9.05
N ARG A 62 8.48 22.59 8.15
CA ARG A 62 8.26 23.33 6.90
C ARG A 62 7.38 22.59 5.89
N HIS A 63 7.20 21.29 6.08
CA HIS A 63 6.42 20.42 5.20
C HIS A 63 5.05 20.03 5.77
N ILE A 64 4.62 20.65 6.89
CA ILE A 64 3.32 20.34 7.53
C ILE A 64 2.15 20.33 6.54
N PRO A 65 1.95 21.32 5.63
CA PRO A 65 0.83 21.28 4.70
C PRO A 65 0.86 20.05 3.79
N VAL A 66 2.04 19.67 3.31
CA VAL A 66 2.21 18.47 2.47
C VAL A 66 2.00 17.19 3.29
N ILE A 67 2.48 17.15 4.53
CA ILE A 67 2.28 16.01 5.45
C ILE A 67 0.79 15.81 5.74
N VAL A 68 0.04 16.88 5.96
CA VAL A 68 -1.42 16.82 6.16
C VAL A 68 -2.13 16.33 4.90
N LEU A 69 -1.74 16.84 3.73
CA LEU A 69 -2.29 16.40 2.45
C LEU A 69 -1.99 14.91 2.19
N VAL A 70 -0.75 14.48 2.40
CA VAL A 70 -0.38 13.06 2.30
C VAL A 70 -1.15 12.24 3.33
N GLY A 71 -1.29 12.75 4.55
CA GLY A 71 -2.10 12.12 5.60
C GLY A 71 -3.54 11.89 5.19
N ALA A 72 -4.16 12.89 4.56
CA ALA A 72 -5.53 12.77 4.07
C ALA A 72 -5.65 11.77 2.91
N VAL A 73 -4.77 11.86 1.91
CA VAL A 73 -4.91 11.13 0.65
C VAL A 73 -4.33 9.72 0.72
N GLN A 74 -3.22 9.51 1.43
CA GLN A 74 -2.52 8.22 1.46
C GLN A 74 -2.86 7.35 2.68
N VAL A 75 -3.34 7.94 3.77
CA VAL A 75 -3.55 7.19 5.02
C VAL A 75 -4.99 7.32 5.52
N ALA A 76 -5.44 8.50 5.94
CA ALA A 76 -6.76 8.68 6.54
C ALA A 76 -7.89 8.27 5.58
N GLY A 77 -7.87 8.78 4.35
CA GLY A 77 -8.85 8.43 3.31
C GLY A 77 -8.84 6.95 2.97
N PRO A 78 -7.71 6.38 2.51
CA PRO A 78 -7.65 4.96 2.18
C PRO A 78 -8.02 4.02 3.33
N PHE A 79 -7.56 4.26 4.55
CA PHE A 79 -7.87 3.38 5.68
C PHE A 79 -9.35 3.44 6.06
N LEU A 80 -9.97 4.62 5.97
CA LEU A 80 -11.41 4.76 6.16
C LEU A 80 -12.18 4.08 5.02
N LEU A 81 -11.77 4.27 3.77
CA LEU A 81 -12.42 3.67 2.59
C LEU A 81 -12.34 2.14 2.60
N ILE A 82 -11.20 1.57 3.01
CA ILE A 82 -11.06 0.11 3.19
C ILE A 82 -12.00 -0.37 4.28
N ALA A 83 -12.06 0.31 5.44
CA ALA A 83 -12.94 -0.08 6.52
C ALA A 83 -14.44 0.05 6.14
N LEU A 84 -14.81 1.09 5.39
CA LEU A 84 -16.15 1.23 4.82
C LEU A 84 -16.45 0.11 3.82
N GLY A 85 -15.49 -0.20 2.94
CA GLY A 85 -15.63 -1.27 1.96
C GLY A 85 -15.81 -2.64 2.62
N GLU A 86 -15.03 -2.94 3.65
CA GLU A 86 -15.12 -4.21 4.36
C GLU A 86 -16.42 -4.40 5.19
N GLN A 87 -17.26 -3.39 5.35
CA GLN A 87 -18.61 -3.61 5.83
C GLN A 87 -19.44 -4.42 4.83
N GLU A 88 -19.21 -4.23 3.53
CA GLU A 88 -20.02 -4.73 2.44
C GLU A 88 -19.38 -5.90 1.67
N ILE A 89 -18.05 -6.04 1.72
CA ILE A 89 -17.31 -7.09 1.02
C ILE A 89 -16.44 -7.91 2.00
N SER A 90 -15.98 -9.08 1.55
CA SER A 90 -15.06 -9.93 2.33
C SER A 90 -13.68 -9.29 2.52
N SER A 91 -12.98 -9.69 3.58
CA SER A 91 -11.60 -9.23 3.85
C SER A 91 -10.63 -9.71 2.76
N ALA A 92 -10.83 -10.91 2.23
CA ALA A 92 -10.07 -11.45 1.11
C ALA A 92 -10.22 -10.56 -0.13
N LEU A 93 -11.46 -10.17 -0.48
CA LEU A 93 -11.73 -9.33 -1.64
C LEU A 93 -11.16 -7.92 -1.46
N ALA A 94 -11.26 -7.34 -0.26
CA ALA A 94 -10.64 -6.04 0.06
C ALA A 94 -9.11 -6.10 -0.14
N GLY A 95 -8.44 -7.13 0.36
CA GLY A 95 -7.01 -7.32 0.16
C GLY A 95 -6.60 -7.45 -1.31
N ILE A 96 -7.42 -8.12 -2.14
CA ILE A 96 -7.18 -8.23 -3.58
C ILE A 96 -7.37 -6.88 -4.27
N LEU A 97 -8.46 -6.15 -3.97
CA LEU A 97 -8.77 -4.87 -4.62
C LEU A 97 -7.75 -3.78 -4.28
N VAL A 98 -7.16 -3.78 -3.08
CA VAL A 98 -6.06 -2.85 -2.73
C VAL A 98 -4.82 -3.09 -3.62
N ALA A 99 -4.60 -4.31 -4.12
CA ALA A 99 -3.50 -4.60 -5.06
C ALA A 99 -3.64 -3.93 -6.44
N THR A 100 -4.71 -3.14 -6.66
CA THR A 100 -4.83 -2.22 -7.80
C THR A 100 -3.95 -0.96 -7.68
N ALA A 101 -3.45 -0.65 -6.49
CA ALA A 101 -2.61 0.54 -6.27
C ALA A 101 -1.40 0.64 -7.22
N PRO A 102 -0.65 -0.42 -7.54
CA PRO A 102 0.41 -0.37 -8.55
C PRO A 102 -0.09 -0.04 -9.95
N ILE A 103 -1.32 -0.46 -10.31
CA ILE A 103 -1.94 -0.14 -11.62
C ILE A 103 -2.18 1.37 -11.69
N PHE A 104 -2.78 1.97 -10.64
CA PHE A 104 -2.95 3.42 -10.56
C PHE A 104 -1.62 4.17 -10.57
N THR A 105 -0.60 3.64 -9.89
CA THR A 105 0.76 4.20 -9.94
C THR A 105 1.31 4.19 -11.36
N ALA A 106 1.13 3.10 -12.10
CA ALA A 106 1.56 2.98 -13.48
C ALA A 106 0.80 3.95 -14.41
N VAL A 107 -0.52 4.12 -14.21
CA VAL A 107 -1.34 5.08 -14.97
C VAL A 107 -0.91 6.52 -14.68
N LEU A 108 -0.75 6.88 -13.40
CA LEU A 108 -0.33 8.23 -13.02
C LEU A 108 1.09 8.57 -13.53
N ALA A 109 1.99 7.60 -13.56
CA ALA A 109 3.35 7.78 -14.08
C ALA A 109 3.36 8.21 -15.56
N ILE A 110 2.39 7.79 -16.36
CA ILE A 110 2.25 8.21 -17.78
C ILE A 110 2.07 9.74 -17.87
N TRP A 111 1.37 10.34 -16.89
CA TRP A 111 1.01 11.76 -16.91
C TRP A 111 2.03 12.63 -16.16
N VAL A 112 2.66 12.09 -15.12
CA VAL A 112 3.51 12.85 -14.20
C VAL A 112 5.00 12.71 -14.54
N ASP A 113 5.45 11.53 -14.95
CA ASP A 113 6.85 11.22 -15.25
C ASP A 113 7.02 10.95 -16.76
N HIS A 114 7.32 12.02 -17.53
CA HIS A 114 7.47 11.94 -19.00
C HIS A 114 8.63 11.02 -19.45
N GLU A 115 9.59 10.74 -18.57
CA GLU A 115 10.71 9.83 -18.81
C GLU A 115 10.30 8.34 -18.69
N GLU A 116 9.19 8.06 -18.02
CA GLU A 116 8.62 6.72 -17.85
C GLU A 116 7.47 6.42 -18.82
N ARG A 117 7.51 6.97 -20.05
CA ARG A 117 6.46 6.71 -21.06
C ARG A 117 6.32 5.22 -21.29
N SER A 118 5.07 4.78 -21.22
CA SER A 118 4.67 3.38 -21.22
C SER A 118 5.01 2.68 -22.53
N GLU A 119 5.96 1.78 -22.46
CA GLU A 119 6.18 0.78 -23.51
C GLU A 119 5.05 -0.27 -23.45
N GLY A 120 4.79 -0.96 -24.56
CA GLY A 120 3.64 -1.84 -24.74
C GLY A 120 3.36 -2.84 -23.62
N ALA A 121 4.39 -3.38 -22.94
CA ALA A 121 4.23 -4.30 -21.82
C ALA A 121 3.50 -3.67 -20.62
N ARG A 122 3.76 -2.39 -20.32
CA ARG A 122 3.11 -1.64 -19.24
C ARG A 122 1.63 -1.45 -19.52
N LEU A 123 1.27 -1.08 -20.75
CA LEU A 123 -0.14 -0.94 -21.16
C LEU A 123 -0.87 -2.29 -21.09
N VAL A 124 -0.26 -3.37 -21.56
CA VAL A 124 -0.81 -4.72 -21.43
C VAL A 124 -1.06 -5.08 -19.97
N GLY A 125 -0.11 -4.78 -19.07
CA GLY A 125 -0.27 -5.01 -17.64
C GLY A 125 -1.42 -4.23 -17.03
N ILE A 126 -1.58 -2.94 -17.39
CA ILE A 126 -2.71 -2.12 -16.95
C ILE A 126 -4.04 -2.73 -17.43
N VAL A 127 -4.13 -3.12 -18.70
CA VAL A 127 -5.36 -3.73 -19.25
C VAL A 127 -5.70 -5.05 -18.55
N ILE A 128 -4.71 -5.92 -18.35
CA ILE A 128 -4.90 -7.19 -17.62
C ILE A 128 -5.39 -6.93 -16.19
N GLY A 129 -4.78 -6.00 -15.47
CA GLY A 129 -5.18 -5.67 -14.10
C GLY A 129 -6.58 -5.08 -14.02
N ILE A 130 -6.96 -4.20 -14.95
CA ILE A 130 -8.34 -3.68 -15.05
C ILE A 130 -9.32 -4.80 -15.37
N ALA A 131 -8.98 -5.72 -16.27
CA ALA A 131 -9.82 -6.89 -16.56
C ALA A 131 -10.06 -7.75 -15.31
N GLY A 132 -9.05 -7.91 -14.45
CA GLY A 132 -9.20 -8.58 -13.15
C GLY A 132 -10.19 -7.86 -12.22
N VAL A 133 -10.13 -6.54 -12.13
CA VAL A 133 -11.10 -5.73 -11.37
C VAL A 133 -12.50 -5.92 -11.94
N VAL A 134 -12.68 -5.78 -13.25
CA VAL A 134 -13.98 -5.93 -13.91
C VAL A 134 -14.56 -7.34 -13.69
N ALA A 135 -13.73 -8.38 -13.75
CA ALA A 135 -14.17 -9.75 -13.46
C ALA A 135 -14.73 -9.90 -12.04
N LEU A 136 -14.03 -9.35 -11.04
CA LEU A 136 -14.50 -9.37 -9.64
C LEU A 136 -15.80 -8.58 -9.46
N PHE A 137 -15.92 -7.40 -10.07
CA PHE A 137 -17.14 -6.59 -9.99
C PHE A 137 -18.32 -7.23 -10.71
N GLY A 138 -18.07 -7.86 -11.86
CA GLY A 138 -19.14 -8.48 -12.67
C GLY A 138 -19.64 -9.82 -12.12
N LEU A 139 -18.82 -10.59 -11.43
CA LEU A 139 -19.12 -11.96 -11.02
C LEU A 139 -19.25 -12.13 -9.49
N ASP A 140 -18.39 -11.48 -8.71
CA ASP A 140 -18.42 -11.63 -7.24
C ASP A 140 -19.24 -10.52 -6.55
N LEU A 141 -19.39 -9.34 -7.16
CA LEU A 141 -20.08 -8.20 -6.55
C LEU A 141 -21.43 -7.86 -7.22
N SER A 142 -21.81 -8.55 -8.29
CA SER A 142 -23.00 -8.22 -9.09
C SER A 142 -24.34 -8.44 -8.38
N GLY A 143 -24.36 -9.08 -7.20
CA GLY A 143 -25.59 -9.42 -6.47
C GLY A 143 -26.12 -8.32 -5.55
N SER A 144 -25.35 -7.27 -5.25
CA SER A 144 -25.71 -6.22 -4.27
C SER A 144 -25.09 -4.88 -4.63
N GLY A 145 -25.95 -3.84 -4.68
CA GLY A 145 -25.48 -2.47 -4.91
C GLY A 145 -24.53 -1.97 -3.80
N SER A 146 -24.70 -2.41 -2.55
CA SER A 146 -23.81 -2.07 -1.43
C SER A 146 -22.45 -2.73 -1.58
N ALA A 147 -22.38 -3.99 -1.99
CA ALA A 147 -21.11 -4.68 -2.24
C ALA A 147 -20.33 -4.01 -3.39
N LEU A 148 -21.02 -3.55 -4.43
CA LEU A 148 -20.41 -2.78 -5.51
C LEU A 148 -19.78 -1.47 -4.99
N LEU A 149 -20.51 -0.72 -4.16
CA LEU A 149 -20.00 0.51 -3.53
C LEU A 149 -18.83 0.22 -2.58
N GLY A 150 -18.90 -0.87 -1.81
CA GLY A 150 -17.82 -1.33 -0.96
C GLY A 150 -16.55 -1.64 -1.75
N GLY A 151 -16.68 -2.38 -2.85
CA GLY A 151 -15.56 -2.67 -3.75
C GLY A 151 -14.96 -1.41 -4.37
N LEU A 152 -15.81 -0.47 -4.84
CA LEU A 152 -15.37 0.83 -5.39
C LEU A 152 -14.62 1.67 -4.33
N ALA A 153 -15.07 1.68 -3.09
CA ALA A 153 -14.38 2.36 -2.00
C ALA A 153 -12.96 1.82 -1.81
N VAL A 154 -12.78 0.50 -1.85
CA VAL A 154 -11.45 -0.13 -1.73
C VAL A 154 -10.56 0.16 -2.95
N VAL A 155 -11.12 0.15 -4.16
CA VAL A 155 -10.38 0.55 -5.38
C VAL A 155 -9.94 2.01 -5.29
N LEU A 156 -10.82 2.91 -4.81
CA LEU A 156 -10.49 4.33 -4.58
C LEU A 156 -9.38 4.49 -3.52
N ALA A 157 -9.33 3.62 -2.50
CA ALA A 157 -8.21 3.59 -1.56
C ALA A 157 -6.88 3.28 -2.28
N GLY A 158 -6.88 2.37 -3.25
CA GLY A 158 -5.73 2.07 -4.10
C GLY A 158 -5.24 3.30 -4.89
N LEU A 159 -6.16 4.09 -5.44
CA LEU A 159 -5.83 5.38 -6.07
C LEU A 159 -5.21 6.36 -5.06
N GLY A 160 -5.76 6.45 -3.85
CA GLY A 160 -5.22 7.28 -2.78
C GLY A 160 -3.76 6.91 -2.44
N TYR A 161 -3.44 5.62 -2.35
CA TYR A 161 -2.06 5.16 -2.16
C TYR A 161 -1.13 5.60 -3.29
N ALA A 162 -1.58 5.49 -4.55
CA ALA A 162 -0.78 5.90 -5.70
C ALA A 162 -0.52 7.42 -5.68
N VAL A 163 -1.55 8.24 -5.53
CA VAL A 163 -1.42 9.71 -5.47
C VAL A 163 -0.53 10.14 -4.31
N GLY A 164 -0.74 9.57 -3.11
CA GLY A 164 0.07 9.85 -1.93
C GLY A 164 1.53 9.45 -2.13
N GLY A 165 1.80 8.33 -2.77
CA GLY A 165 3.16 7.90 -3.14
C GLY A 165 3.88 8.92 -4.02
N PHE A 166 3.19 9.48 -5.03
CA PHE A 166 3.75 10.55 -5.87
C PHE A 166 4.00 11.83 -5.07
N LEU A 167 3.09 12.23 -4.18
CA LEU A 167 3.29 13.40 -3.31
C LEU A 167 4.52 13.22 -2.43
N VAL A 168 4.71 12.05 -1.82
CA VAL A 168 5.90 11.74 -1.01
C VAL A 168 7.16 11.78 -1.88
N LYS A 169 7.16 11.11 -3.03
CA LYS A 169 8.30 11.08 -3.99
C LYS A 169 8.74 12.49 -4.37
N HIS A 170 7.81 13.39 -4.71
CA HIS A 170 8.16 14.70 -5.27
C HIS A 170 8.35 15.80 -4.22
N ARG A 171 7.68 15.69 -3.06
CA ARG A 171 7.66 16.78 -2.07
C ARG A 171 8.42 16.45 -0.77
N LEU A 172 8.66 15.17 -0.47
CA LEU A 172 9.24 14.72 0.78
C LEU A 172 10.47 13.81 0.59
N ALA A 173 10.98 13.68 -0.65
CA ALA A 173 12.11 12.79 -0.99
C ALA A 173 13.39 13.05 -0.15
N ALA A 174 13.64 14.30 0.22
CA ALA A 174 14.80 14.68 1.04
C ALA A 174 14.64 14.42 2.55
N ALA A 175 13.42 14.09 2.99
CA ALA A 175 13.12 13.85 4.40
C ALA A 175 13.35 12.38 4.79
N ALA A 176 13.71 12.15 6.06
CA ALA A 176 13.87 10.79 6.57
C ALA A 176 12.54 10.01 6.50
N PRO A 177 12.47 8.85 5.81
CA PRO A 177 11.20 8.16 5.54
C PRO A 177 10.40 7.80 6.80
N ILE A 178 11.08 7.38 7.88
CA ILE A 178 10.41 7.05 9.14
C ILE A 178 9.83 8.30 9.83
N GLY A 179 10.49 9.46 9.67
CA GLY A 179 9.98 10.74 10.19
C GLY A 179 8.73 11.19 9.43
N VAL A 180 8.74 11.04 8.09
CA VAL A 180 7.57 11.29 7.23
C VAL A 180 6.42 10.39 7.64
N ALA A 181 6.65 9.07 7.74
CA ALA A 181 5.61 8.13 8.13
C ALA A 181 5.00 8.45 9.51
N ALA A 182 5.84 8.69 10.52
CA ALA A 182 5.37 9.06 11.85
C ALA A 182 4.52 10.34 11.84
N SER A 183 4.99 11.38 11.15
CA SER A 183 4.28 12.66 11.06
C SER A 183 2.97 12.55 10.28
N VAL A 184 2.96 11.77 9.19
CA VAL A 184 1.76 11.47 8.41
C VAL A 184 0.74 10.70 9.25
N MET A 185 1.15 9.72 10.07
CA MET A 185 0.24 9.01 10.98
C MET A 185 -0.38 9.94 12.01
N VAL A 186 0.40 10.86 12.61
CA VAL A 186 -0.15 11.87 13.54
C VAL A 186 -1.16 12.77 12.84
N ALA A 187 -0.84 13.32 11.67
CA ALA A 187 -1.74 14.16 10.91
C ALA A 187 -3.05 13.42 10.55
N SER A 188 -2.94 12.18 10.11
CA SER A 188 -4.09 11.32 9.78
C SER A 188 -4.96 11.02 10.99
N THR A 189 -4.36 10.78 12.15
CA THR A 189 -5.11 10.61 13.41
C THR A 189 -5.92 11.86 13.73
N MET A 190 -5.32 13.05 13.61
CA MET A 190 -6.02 14.31 13.84
C MET A 190 -7.16 14.56 12.84
N LEU A 191 -6.97 14.19 11.58
CA LEU A 191 -8.00 14.30 10.53
C LEU A 191 -9.21 13.40 10.80
N LEU A 192 -8.99 12.19 11.33
CA LEU A 192 -10.07 11.25 11.63
C LEU A 192 -10.73 11.46 13.00
N LEU A 193 -10.11 12.25 13.88
CA LEU A 193 -10.62 12.48 15.24
C LEU A 193 -12.09 12.93 15.27
N PRO A 194 -12.54 13.91 14.46
CA PRO A 194 -13.95 14.33 14.50
C PRO A 194 -14.92 13.19 14.16
N ALA A 195 -14.61 12.42 13.09
CA ALA A 195 -15.43 11.29 12.70
C ALA A 195 -15.43 10.18 13.75
N ALA A 196 -14.28 9.89 14.37
CA ALA A 196 -14.17 8.91 15.43
C ALA A 196 -14.98 9.30 16.66
N VAL A 197 -14.95 10.58 17.06
CA VAL A 197 -15.73 11.07 18.21
C VAL A 197 -17.23 10.96 17.95
N VAL A 198 -17.70 11.36 16.78
CA VAL A 198 -19.13 11.31 16.42
C VAL A 198 -19.64 9.87 16.34
N THR A 199 -18.78 8.93 15.91
CA THR A 199 -19.15 7.51 15.73
C THR A 199 -18.61 6.61 16.84
N ALA A 200 -18.25 7.21 17.99
CA ALA A 200 -17.79 6.45 19.15
C ALA A 200 -18.89 5.47 19.63
N PRO A 201 -18.52 4.24 20.02
CA PRO A 201 -19.50 3.26 20.47
C PRO A 201 -20.15 3.73 21.76
N SER A 202 -21.48 3.54 21.89
CA SER A 202 -22.24 3.89 23.09
C SER A 202 -22.03 2.93 24.28
N SER A 203 -21.51 1.75 24.01
CA SER A 203 -21.15 0.73 25.01
C SER A 203 -19.71 0.28 24.81
N PHE A 204 -19.12 -0.33 25.83
CA PHE A 204 -17.74 -0.83 25.71
C PHE A 204 -17.71 -2.01 24.72
N PRO A 205 -16.87 -1.94 23.68
CA PRO A 205 -16.76 -3.02 22.67
C PRO A 205 -16.24 -4.32 23.29
N ALA A 206 -16.57 -5.46 22.69
CA ALA A 206 -16.06 -6.75 23.11
C ALA A 206 -14.53 -6.82 23.00
N LEU A 207 -13.90 -7.66 23.80
CA LEU A 207 -12.44 -7.80 23.86
C LEU A 207 -11.84 -8.21 22.49
N GLY A 208 -12.54 -9.06 21.73
CA GLY A 208 -12.08 -9.52 20.42
C GLY A 208 -11.84 -8.37 19.41
N PRO A 209 -12.85 -7.54 19.10
CA PRO A 209 -12.69 -6.34 18.28
C PRO A 209 -11.61 -5.36 18.77
N VAL A 210 -11.56 -5.10 20.09
CA VAL A 210 -10.53 -4.22 20.67
C VAL A 210 -9.14 -4.79 20.47
N ALA A 211 -8.94 -6.08 20.75
CA ALA A 211 -7.66 -6.76 20.55
C ALA A 211 -7.24 -6.78 19.06
N ALA A 212 -8.21 -7.03 18.15
CA ALA A 212 -7.96 -7.03 16.71
C ALA A 212 -7.48 -5.67 16.21
N VAL A 213 -8.16 -4.56 16.61
CA VAL A 213 -7.76 -3.22 16.17
C VAL A 213 -6.46 -2.76 16.85
N THR A 214 -6.21 -3.23 18.09
CA THR A 214 -4.92 -2.99 18.75
C THR A 214 -3.78 -3.70 18.02
N ALA A 215 -3.93 -4.98 17.68
CA ALA A 215 -2.97 -5.73 16.89
C ALA A 215 -2.76 -5.08 15.51
N LEU A 216 -3.84 -4.65 14.87
CA LEU A 216 -3.81 -3.94 13.59
C LEU A 216 -3.01 -2.62 13.67
N GLY A 217 -3.20 -1.82 14.71
CA GLY A 217 -2.49 -0.55 14.89
C GLY A 217 -1.02 -0.74 15.26
N VAL A 218 -0.75 -1.54 16.30
CA VAL A 218 0.60 -1.74 16.82
C VAL A 218 1.45 -2.59 15.89
N VAL A 219 0.96 -3.78 15.53
CA VAL A 219 1.71 -4.76 14.72
C VAL A 219 1.48 -4.52 13.22
N GLY A 220 0.21 -4.48 12.80
CA GLY A 220 -0.19 -4.39 11.39
C GLY A 220 0.21 -3.08 10.73
N THR A 221 0.40 -2.02 11.50
CA THR A 221 0.76 -0.71 10.98
C THR A 221 2.08 -0.20 11.59
N GLY A 222 2.16 0.03 12.88
CA GLY A 222 3.34 0.63 13.52
C GLY A 222 4.62 -0.18 13.30
N PHE A 223 4.63 -1.42 13.79
CA PHE A 223 5.77 -2.32 13.63
C PHE A 223 6.02 -2.67 12.16
N ALA A 224 4.97 -2.92 11.39
CA ALA A 224 5.08 -3.26 9.97
C ALA A 224 5.77 -2.15 9.17
N PHE A 225 5.43 -0.88 9.37
CA PHE A 225 6.14 0.22 8.72
C PHE A 225 7.60 0.33 9.17
N ALA A 226 7.90 0.14 10.46
CA ALA A 226 9.29 0.11 10.94
C ALA A 226 10.10 -1.01 10.29
N LEU A 227 9.51 -2.20 10.14
CA LEU A 227 10.09 -3.34 9.45
C LEU A 227 10.28 -3.08 7.96
N PHE A 228 9.28 -2.48 7.29
CA PHE A 228 9.32 -2.13 5.87
C PHE A 228 10.46 -1.16 5.56
N TYR A 229 10.61 -0.07 6.34
CA TYR A 229 11.71 0.87 6.14
C TYR A 229 13.08 0.24 6.44
N THR A 230 13.13 -0.69 7.39
CA THR A 230 14.37 -1.45 7.66
C THR A 230 14.70 -2.36 6.47
N LEU A 231 13.68 -3.00 5.87
CA LEU A 231 13.84 -3.83 4.69
C LEU A 231 14.30 -3.00 3.47
N ILE A 232 13.71 -1.81 3.24
CA ILE A 232 14.15 -0.87 2.20
C ILE A 232 15.64 -0.53 2.37
N GLY A 233 16.08 -0.26 3.59
CA GLY A 233 17.50 0.04 3.87
C GLY A 233 18.44 -1.13 3.61
N ARG A 234 17.95 -2.39 3.65
CA ARG A 234 18.77 -3.59 3.45
C ARG A 234 18.82 -4.09 2.02
N VAL A 235 17.68 -4.12 1.35
CA VAL A 235 17.54 -4.76 0.03
C VAL A 235 17.12 -3.82 -1.08
N GLY A 236 16.91 -2.56 -0.74
CA GLY A 236 16.44 -1.51 -1.64
C GLY A 236 14.91 -1.48 -1.80
N PRO A 237 14.38 -0.38 -2.33
CA PRO A 237 12.92 -0.19 -2.45
C PRO A 237 12.29 -1.21 -3.38
N ALA A 238 12.79 -1.44 -4.59
CA ALA A 238 12.18 -2.35 -5.56
C ALA A 238 11.93 -3.75 -5.00
N ARG A 239 12.94 -4.33 -4.31
CA ARG A 239 12.81 -5.67 -3.69
C ARG A 239 11.88 -5.66 -2.47
N SER A 240 11.80 -4.57 -1.74
CA SER A 240 10.89 -4.44 -0.60
C SER A 240 9.43 -4.35 -1.03
N PHE A 241 9.15 -3.76 -2.19
CA PHE A 241 7.78 -3.65 -2.73
C PHE A 241 7.18 -4.99 -3.19
N ILE A 242 7.97 -6.08 -3.30
CA ILE A 242 7.45 -7.44 -3.53
C ILE A 242 6.37 -7.81 -2.49
N VAL A 243 6.44 -7.25 -1.28
CA VAL A 243 5.42 -7.42 -0.24
C VAL A 243 4.00 -7.08 -0.73
N ALA A 244 3.86 -6.08 -1.60
CA ALA A 244 2.57 -5.65 -2.13
C ALA A 244 1.90 -6.72 -3.02
N TYR A 245 2.69 -7.61 -3.63
CA TYR A 245 2.18 -8.73 -4.42
C TYR A 245 1.90 -9.97 -3.57
N LEU A 246 2.57 -10.12 -2.42
CA LEU A 246 2.37 -11.28 -1.55
C LEU A 246 1.23 -11.07 -0.54
N ALA A 247 1.03 -9.84 -0.04
CA ALA A 247 0.04 -9.55 0.99
C ALA A 247 -1.40 -9.93 0.60
N PRO A 248 -1.89 -9.72 -0.63
CA PRO A 248 -3.22 -10.17 -1.04
C PRO A 248 -3.40 -11.69 -0.97
N GLY A 249 -2.36 -12.46 -1.28
CA GLY A 249 -2.39 -13.92 -1.11
C GLY A 249 -2.61 -14.33 0.36
N PHE A 250 -1.93 -13.67 1.29
CA PHE A 250 -2.15 -13.87 2.72
C PHE A 250 -3.54 -13.42 3.16
N ALA A 251 -4.09 -12.32 2.60
CA ALA A 251 -5.44 -11.88 2.91
C ALA A 251 -6.49 -12.95 2.54
N VAL A 252 -6.34 -13.58 1.36
CA VAL A 252 -7.19 -14.69 0.93
C VAL A 252 -7.07 -15.88 1.87
N VAL A 253 -5.85 -16.25 2.26
CA VAL A 253 -5.62 -17.38 3.19
C VAL A 253 -6.26 -17.12 4.55
N TYR A 254 -6.09 -15.92 5.12
CA TYR A 254 -6.66 -15.60 6.43
C TYR A 254 -8.17 -15.44 6.38
N GLY A 255 -8.73 -14.85 5.31
CA GLY A 255 -10.16 -14.76 5.10
C GLY A 255 -10.81 -16.15 5.05
N ALA A 256 -10.23 -17.06 4.26
CA ALA A 256 -10.72 -18.43 4.13
C ALA A 256 -10.59 -19.25 5.41
N LEU A 257 -9.43 -19.21 6.08
CA LEU A 257 -9.13 -20.12 7.20
C LEU A 257 -9.61 -19.63 8.56
N LEU A 258 -9.71 -18.30 8.77
CA LEU A 258 -9.97 -17.70 10.08
C LEU A 258 -11.31 -16.94 10.14
N LEU A 259 -11.89 -16.60 8.99
CA LEU A 259 -13.18 -15.91 8.91
C LEU A 259 -14.25 -16.73 8.18
N ASP A 260 -13.92 -17.96 7.73
CA ASP A 260 -14.80 -18.84 6.97
C ASP A 260 -15.34 -18.19 5.69
N GLU A 261 -14.56 -17.27 5.08
CA GLU A 261 -14.95 -16.59 3.85
C GLU A 261 -14.89 -17.56 2.66
N GLN A 262 -15.93 -17.53 1.83
CA GLN A 262 -15.98 -18.36 0.62
C GLN A 262 -15.07 -17.75 -0.47
N ILE A 263 -14.09 -18.52 -0.88
CA ILE A 263 -13.18 -18.14 -1.97
C ILE A 263 -13.66 -18.82 -3.24
N THR A 264 -14.17 -18.03 -4.17
CA THR A 264 -14.68 -18.51 -5.46
C THR A 264 -13.54 -18.70 -6.48
N GLY A 265 -13.78 -19.43 -7.53
CA GLY A 265 -12.87 -19.51 -8.67
C GLY A 265 -12.60 -18.12 -9.28
N THR A 266 -13.63 -17.27 -9.32
CA THR A 266 -13.53 -15.88 -9.81
C THR A 266 -12.61 -15.04 -8.94
N THR A 267 -12.69 -15.18 -7.61
CA THR A 267 -11.79 -14.52 -6.67
C THR A 267 -10.33 -14.85 -6.97
N LEU A 268 -10.01 -16.12 -7.24
CA LEU A 268 -8.64 -16.55 -7.58
C LEU A 268 -8.18 -16.06 -8.94
N VAL A 269 -9.06 -16.08 -9.94
CA VAL A 269 -8.76 -15.53 -11.29
C VAL A 269 -8.54 -14.01 -11.20
N GLY A 270 -9.42 -13.29 -10.50
CA GLY A 270 -9.27 -11.85 -10.26
C GLY A 270 -7.96 -11.50 -9.56
N LEU A 271 -7.61 -12.26 -8.52
CA LEU A 271 -6.31 -12.13 -7.83
C LEU A 271 -5.14 -12.30 -8.80
N ALA A 272 -5.14 -13.38 -9.59
CA ALA A 272 -4.08 -13.66 -10.55
C ALA A 272 -3.94 -12.56 -11.62
N LEU A 273 -5.08 -12.07 -12.16
CA LEU A 273 -5.08 -11.00 -13.15
C LEU A 273 -4.62 -9.66 -12.56
N ILE A 274 -5.06 -9.29 -11.35
CA ILE A 274 -4.64 -8.04 -10.70
C ILE A 274 -3.15 -8.10 -10.35
N LEU A 275 -2.67 -9.19 -9.76
CA LEU A 275 -1.25 -9.33 -9.41
C LEU A 275 -0.35 -9.40 -10.64
N GLY A 276 -0.72 -10.22 -11.63
CA GLY A 276 0.01 -10.35 -12.90
C GLY A 276 0.02 -9.06 -13.70
N GLY A 277 -1.13 -8.39 -13.79
CA GLY A 277 -1.27 -7.09 -14.42
C GLY A 277 -0.46 -5.99 -13.72
N SER A 278 -0.54 -5.93 -12.39
CA SER A 278 0.24 -5.00 -11.58
C SER A 278 1.75 -5.20 -11.73
N TRP A 279 2.20 -6.47 -11.69
CA TRP A 279 3.61 -6.81 -11.90
C TRP A 279 4.08 -6.38 -13.30
N LEU A 280 3.34 -6.71 -14.33
CA LEU A 280 3.69 -6.35 -15.72
C LEU A 280 3.66 -4.83 -15.94
N ALA A 281 2.73 -4.12 -15.30
CA ALA A 281 2.62 -2.67 -15.39
C ALA A 281 3.81 -1.93 -14.74
N VAL A 282 4.39 -2.49 -13.68
CA VAL A 282 5.50 -1.88 -12.92
C VAL A 282 6.85 -2.39 -13.42
N GLU A 283 7.03 -3.70 -13.57
CA GLU A 283 8.31 -4.36 -13.83
C GLU A 283 8.58 -4.59 -15.33
N GLY A 284 7.53 -4.67 -16.16
CA GLY A 284 7.67 -4.99 -17.58
C GLY A 284 8.52 -4.00 -18.39
N ALA A 285 8.67 -2.76 -17.91
CA ALA A 285 9.55 -1.75 -18.52
C ALA A 285 11.03 -1.92 -18.15
N SER A 286 11.34 -2.51 -16.98
CA SER A 286 12.72 -2.69 -16.50
C SER A 286 13.41 -3.88 -17.17
N TRP A 287 12.67 -4.91 -17.51
CA TRP A 287 13.21 -6.14 -18.13
C TRP A 287 13.77 -5.88 -19.53
N ARG A 288 13.06 -5.09 -20.35
CA ARG A 288 13.54 -4.71 -21.69
C ARG A 288 14.74 -3.79 -21.68
N ARG A 289 14.89 -2.92 -20.67
CA ARG A 289 16.10 -2.10 -20.51
C ARG A 289 17.33 -2.97 -20.20
N GLY A 290 17.17 -4.03 -19.43
CA GLY A 290 18.22 -5.03 -19.18
C GLY A 290 18.61 -5.80 -20.43
N GLU A 291 17.65 -6.20 -21.28
CA GLU A 291 17.92 -6.88 -22.57
C GLU A 291 18.56 -5.94 -23.60
N ALA A 292 18.12 -4.68 -23.72
CA ALA A 292 18.71 -3.71 -24.61
C ALA A 292 20.17 -3.35 -24.24
N ALA A 293 20.50 -3.35 -22.93
CA ALA A 293 21.87 -3.18 -22.45
C ALA A 293 22.75 -4.44 -22.64
N ALA A 294 22.13 -5.61 -22.82
CA ALA A 294 22.83 -6.89 -23.01
C ALA A 294 23.04 -7.27 -24.48
N LEU A 295 22.54 -6.49 -25.44
CA LEU A 295 22.78 -6.75 -26.84
C LEU A 295 24.27 -6.49 -27.19
N PRO A 296 24.98 -7.43 -27.88
CA PRO A 296 26.35 -7.23 -28.30
C PRO A 296 26.41 -6.13 -29.34
N GLY A 297 26.84 -4.95 -28.97
CA GLY A 297 26.96 -3.77 -29.84
C GLY A 297 26.86 -2.43 -29.11
N SER A 298 26.39 -2.37 -27.88
CA SER A 298 26.37 -1.17 -27.04
C SER A 298 27.69 -1.04 -26.23
N ALA A 299 28.85 -1.03 -26.92
CA ALA A 299 30.09 -0.65 -26.27
C ALA A 299 29.98 0.83 -25.83
N PRO A 300 30.34 1.17 -24.60
CA PRO A 300 30.37 2.58 -24.19
C PRO A 300 31.33 3.34 -25.10
N VAL A 301 30.85 4.45 -25.65
CA VAL A 301 31.72 5.38 -26.41
C VAL A 301 32.91 5.73 -25.54
N PRO A 302 34.17 5.48 -25.98
CA PRO A 302 35.32 5.81 -25.15
C PRO A 302 35.33 7.31 -24.89
N ALA A 303 35.56 7.66 -23.60
CA ALA A 303 35.69 9.04 -23.18
C ALA A 303 36.74 9.78 -24.06
N PRO A 304 36.50 11.03 -24.46
CA PRO A 304 37.46 11.79 -25.25
C PRO A 304 38.77 11.92 -24.45
N ASN A 305 39.88 11.56 -25.13
CA ASN A 305 41.20 11.63 -24.57
C ASN A 305 41.47 13.05 -24.07
N PRO A 306 41.97 13.23 -22.84
CA PRO A 306 42.36 14.56 -22.38
C PRO A 306 43.52 15.07 -23.27
N VAL A 307 43.23 16.15 -23.99
CA VAL A 307 44.24 16.88 -24.77
C VAL A 307 45.36 17.24 -23.82
N ARG A 308 46.55 16.65 -24.07
CA ARG A 308 47.82 17.08 -23.42
C ARG A 308 48.02 18.56 -23.74
N GLN A 309 47.74 19.41 -22.80
CA GLN A 309 48.31 20.77 -22.82
C GLN A 309 49.80 20.63 -22.57
N GLY A 310 50.55 20.66 -23.66
CA GLY A 310 51.99 20.80 -23.65
C GLY A 310 52.39 22.27 -23.47
N ARG A 311 53.23 22.46 -22.49
CA ARG A 311 54.22 23.55 -22.24
C ARG A 311 53.83 24.99 -22.55
#